data_a30bd6011f3e1dd59bd54417ba1de0c2
#
_entry.id   a30bd6011f3e1dd59bd54417ba1de0c2
#
_cell.length_a   1.000
_cell.length_b   1.000
_cell.length_c   1.000
_cell.angle_alpha   90.00
_cell.angle_beta   90.00
_cell.angle_gamma   90.00
#
_symmetry.space_group_name_H-M   'P 1'
#
loop_
_entity.id
_entity.type
_entity.pdbx_description
1 polymer ?
#
loop_
_entity_poly.entity_id
_entity_poly.type
_entity_poly.pdbx_seq_one_letter_code
_entity_poly.pdbx_strand_id
1 'polypeptide(L)'
;MIFSILFFSVASAICIQIFVRAHTLSQDARALHTAVSACSDAAEIGSNAGTAADAAEKLAALYADAAAEDPASDNDSVFTVAVGFDAELQPCAADADAAAYLLTADFSERGKLLRCKAIMTKKNSSAEIYRLETVHYLSGGTADE
;
A
#
# COMPACT_ATOMS: atom_id res chain seq x y z
N MET A 1 32.83 13.66 -42.00
CA MET A 1 31.34 13.52 -42.07
C MET A 1 30.84 12.25 -41.39
N ILE A 2 31.41 11.09 -41.64
CA ILE A 2 30.92 9.81 -41.03
C ILE A 2 31.05 9.83 -39.52
N PHE A 3 32.10 10.35 -38.94
CA PHE A 3 32.30 10.46 -37.51
C PHE A 3 31.27 11.37 -36.82
N SER A 4 30.85 12.46 -37.47
CA SER A 4 29.82 13.37 -36.91
C SER A 4 28.45 12.70 -36.85
N ILE A 5 28.09 11.91 -37.85
CA ILE A 5 26.82 11.17 -37.87
C ILE A 5 26.81 10.09 -36.78
N LEU A 6 27.94 9.38 -36.64
CA LEU A 6 28.09 8.33 -35.64
C LEU A 6 28.05 8.91 -34.22
N PHE A 7 28.72 10.03 -33.96
CA PHE A 7 28.68 10.74 -32.69
C PHE A 7 27.26 11.23 -32.35
N PHE A 8 26.56 11.82 -33.32
CA PHE A 8 25.22 12.29 -33.14
C PHE A 8 24.23 11.15 -32.87
N SER A 9 24.39 10.02 -33.53
CA SER A 9 23.59 8.81 -33.30
C SER A 9 23.75 8.27 -31.87
N VAL A 10 24.99 8.17 -31.40
CA VAL A 10 25.30 7.70 -30.03
C VAL A 10 24.78 8.68 -28.99
N ALA A 11 24.95 9.98 -29.18
CA ALA A 11 24.43 11.00 -28.27
C ALA A 11 22.90 10.96 -28.18
N SER A 12 22.21 10.79 -29.30
CA SER A 12 20.74 10.65 -29.33
C SER A 12 20.26 9.40 -28.58
N ALA A 13 20.94 8.27 -28.75
CA ALA A 13 20.62 7.03 -28.05
C ALA A 13 20.76 7.18 -26.52
N ILE A 14 21.81 7.86 -26.06
CA ILE A 14 22.03 8.13 -24.63
C ILE A 14 20.93 9.05 -24.09
N CYS A 15 20.57 10.10 -24.81
CA CYS A 15 19.49 11.00 -24.41
C CYS A 15 18.15 10.26 -24.22
N ILE A 16 17.80 9.38 -25.16
CA ILE A 16 16.58 8.57 -25.08
C ILE A 16 16.61 7.67 -23.85
N GLN A 17 17.73 7.02 -23.57
CA GLN A 17 17.87 6.17 -22.38
C GLN A 17 17.71 6.96 -21.08
N ILE A 18 18.24 8.17 -21.01
CA ILE A 18 18.08 9.05 -19.84
C ILE A 18 16.61 9.43 -19.66
N PHE A 19 15.90 9.77 -20.74
CA PHE A 19 14.48 10.09 -20.69
C PHE A 19 13.62 8.94 -20.19
N VAL A 20 13.84 7.73 -20.69
CA VAL A 20 13.13 6.53 -20.28
C VAL A 20 13.39 6.24 -18.79
N ARG A 21 14.64 6.33 -18.35
CA ARG A 21 14.99 6.13 -16.93
C ARG A 21 14.39 7.20 -16.02
N ALA A 22 14.38 8.45 -16.45
CA ALA A 22 13.77 9.54 -15.69
C ALA A 22 12.26 9.34 -15.55
N HIS A 23 11.58 8.84 -16.59
CA HIS A 23 10.16 8.56 -16.56
C HIS A 23 9.82 7.40 -15.60
N THR A 24 10.56 6.29 -15.68
CA THR A 24 10.36 5.15 -14.77
C THR A 24 10.65 5.53 -13.33
N LEU A 25 11.71 6.28 -13.07
CA LEU A 25 12.04 6.75 -11.72
C LEU A 25 10.95 7.68 -11.14
N SER A 26 10.35 8.53 -11.98
CA SER A 26 9.25 9.39 -11.57
C SER A 26 8.00 8.58 -11.21
N GLN A 27 7.69 7.53 -11.97
CA GLN A 27 6.58 6.63 -11.65
C GLN A 27 6.83 5.85 -10.36
N ASP A 28 8.02 5.31 -10.17
CA ASP A 28 8.39 4.59 -8.96
C ASP A 28 8.34 5.50 -7.72
N ALA A 29 8.77 6.76 -7.86
CA ALA A 29 8.69 7.75 -6.78
C ALA A 29 7.24 8.08 -6.40
N ARG A 30 6.35 8.19 -7.39
CA ARG A 30 4.91 8.40 -7.14
C ARG A 30 4.28 7.19 -6.46
N ALA A 31 4.60 5.98 -6.95
CA ALA A 31 4.12 4.73 -6.36
C ALA A 31 4.59 4.59 -4.90
N LEU A 32 5.85 4.92 -4.61
CA LEU A 32 6.38 4.91 -3.26
C LEU A 32 5.68 5.95 -2.36
N HIS A 33 5.45 7.16 -2.86
CA HIS A 33 4.73 8.19 -2.11
C HIS A 33 3.31 7.76 -1.76
N THR A 34 2.58 7.21 -2.72
CA THR A 34 1.23 6.67 -2.48
C THR A 34 1.26 5.49 -1.51
N ALA A 35 2.25 4.61 -1.63
CA ALA A 35 2.43 3.49 -0.71
C ALA A 35 2.67 3.95 0.73
N VAL A 36 3.55 4.93 0.93
CA VAL A 36 3.81 5.52 2.25
C VAL A 36 2.57 6.17 2.82
N SER A 37 1.84 6.95 2.01
CA SER A 37 0.60 7.61 2.44
C SER A 37 -0.45 6.58 2.84
N ALA A 38 -0.76 5.61 1.99
CA ALA A 38 -1.78 4.60 2.23
C ALA A 38 -1.45 3.69 3.44
N CYS A 39 -0.18 3.30 3.59
CA CYS A 39 0.25 2.54 4.77
C CYS A 39 0.19 3.39 6.06
N SER A 40 0.50 4.68 5.97
CA SER A 40 0.38 5.60 7.12
C SER A 40 -1.07 5.81 7.53
N ASP A 41 -1.99 5.95 6.56
CA ASP A 41 -3.43 6.04 6.82
C ASP A 41 -3.93 4.79 7.54
N ALA A 42 -3.53 3.60 7.09
CA ALA A 42 -3.87 2.35 7.75
C ALA A 42 -3.32 2.28 9.20
N ALA A 43 -2.08 2.73 9.42
CA ALA A 43 -1.47 2.77 10.74
C ALA A 43 -2.15 3.78 11.68
N GLU A 44 -2.53 4.95 11.16
CA GLU A 44 -3.26 5.97 11.91
C GLU A 44 -4.66 5.48 12.30
N ILE A 45 -5.38 4.86 11.37
CA ILE A 45 -6.67 4.23 11.65
C ILE A 45 -6.51 3.16 12.73
N GLY A 46 -5.50 2.29 12.61
CA GLY A 46 -5.20 1.27 13.63
C GLY A 46 -4.91 1.87 14.99
N SER A 47 -4.17 2.99 15.07
CA SER A 47 -3.86 3.65 16.34
C SER A 47 -5.07 4.30 17.03
N ASN A 48 -6.08 4.68 16.26
CA ASN A 48 -7.31 5.32 16.73
C ASN A 48 -8.50 4.36 16.85
N ALA A 49 -8.31 3.09 16.53
CA ALA A 49 -9.37 2.07 16.62
C ALA A 49 -9.40 1.44 18.00
N GLY A 50 -10.61 1.10 18.44
CA GLY A 50 -10.81 0.38 19.70
C GLY A 50 -10.61 -1.12 19.59
N THR A 51 -10.76 -1.68 18.40
CA THR A 51 -10.60 -3.11 18.07
C THR A 51 -10.05 -3.31 16.66
N ALA A 52 -9.56 -4.50 16.36
CA ALA A 52 -9.08 -4.85 15.02
C ALA A 52 -10.21 -4.78 13.97
N ALA A 53 -11.42 -5.20 14.34
CA ALA A 53 -12.59 -5.12 13.47
C ALA A 53 -12.97 -3.67 13.14
N ASP A 54 -12.98 -2.78 14.14
CA ASP A 54 -13.25 -1.33 13.97
C ASP A 54 -12.20 -0.68 13.05
N ALA A 55 -10.93 -1.06 13.19
CA ALA A 55 -9.86 -0.60 12.30
C ALA A 55 -10.08 -1.04 10.85
N ALA A 56 -10.42 -2.30 10.64
CA ALA A 56 -10.68 -2.84 9.31
C ALA A 56 -11.90 -2.18 8.65
N GLU A 57 -12.98 -1.98 9.40
CA GLU A 57 -14.19 -1.31 8.91
C GLU A 57 -13.93 0.14 8.52
N LYS A 58 -13.18 0.89 9.36
CA LYS A 58 -12.81 2.29 9.07
C LYS A 58 -11.91 2.40 7.83
N LEU A 59 -10.95 1.49 7.68
CA LEU A 59 -10.09 1.47 6.49
C LEU A 59 -10.88 1.11 5.23
N ALA A 60 -11.78 0.13 5.31
CA ALA A 60 -12.67 -0.24 4.20
C ALA A 60 -13.61 0.92 3.82
N ALA A 61 -14.10 1.69 4.79
CA ALA A 61 -14.92 2.87 4.54
C ALA A 61 -14.16 4.02 3.88
N LEU A 62 -12.85 4.13 4.13
CA LEU A 62 -12.00 5.15 3.48
C LEU A 62 -11.82 4.88 1.99
N TYR A 63 -11.77 3.62 1.60
CA TYR A 63 -11.62 3.18 0.21
C TYR A 63 -12.89 2.48 -0.24
N ALA A 64 -13.68 3.11 -1.10
CA ALA A 64 -15.01 2.63 -1.50
C ALA A 64 -15.02 1.22 -2.13
N ASP A 65 -13.89 0.81 -2.72
CA ASP A 65 -13.72 -0.48 -3.40
C ASP A 65 -12.84 -1.46 -2.60
N ALA A 66 -12.64 -1.22 -1.31
CA ALA A 66 -11.87 -2.10 -0.45
C ALA A 66 -12.63 -3.41 -0.19
N ALA A 67 -11.92 -4.54 -0.30
CA ALA A 67 -12.43 -5.83 0.15
C ALA A 67 -11.94 -6.07 1.59
N ALA A 68 -12.87 -6.22 2.52
CA ALA A 68 -12.57 -6.66 3.87
C ALA A 68 -12.85 -8.17 3.96
N GLU A 69 -11.86 -8.94 4.40
CA GLU A 69 -12.01 -10.36 4.64
C GLU A 69 -12.11 -10.61 6.15
N ASP A 70 -13.16 -11.35 6.55
CA ASP A 70 -13.32 -11.82 7.91
C ASP A 70 -12.31 -12.92 8.24
N PRO A 71 -11.86 -13.03 9.50
CA PRO A 71 -10.86 -14.00 9.90
C PRO A 71 -11.30 -15.43 9.62
N ALA A 72 -10.48 -16.16 8.88
CA ALA A 72 -10.76 -17.54 8.47
C ALA A 72 -10.54 -18.59 9.58
N SER A 73 -10.19 -18.22 10.82
CA SER A 73 -9.86 -19.17 11.88
C SER A 73 -10.05 -18.65 13.30
N ASP A 74 -10.55 -19.52 14.15
CA ASP A 74 -11.02 -19.35 15.53
C ASP A 74 -9.99 -18.87 16.58
N ASN A 75 -8.71 -18.69 16.28
CA ASN A 75 -7.71 -18.45 17.31
C ASN A 75 -6.82 -17.21 17.18
N ASP A 76 -6.81 -16.54 16.03
CA ASP A 76 -6.17 -15.22 15.86
C ASP A 76 -7.09 -14.40 14.96
N SER A 77 -7.84 -13.48 15.56
CA SER A 77 -8.73 -12.56 14.81
C SER A 77 -7.87 -11.59 14.00
N VAL A 78 -7.47 -12.00 12.81
CA VAL A 78 -6.78 -11.16 11.86
C VAL A 78 -7.78 -10.68 10.83
N PHE A 79 -8.02 -9.38 10.80
CA PHE A 79 -8.87 -8.73 9.80
C PHE A 79 -7.99 -8.17 8.70
N THR A 80 -8.19 -8.64 7.48
CA THR A 80 -7.43 -8.21 6.32
C THR A 80 -8.27 -7.29 5.45
N VAL A 81 -7.73 -6.14 5.09
CA VAL A 81 -8.34 -5.21 4.12
C VAL A 81 -7.42 -5.11 2.92
N ALA A 82 -7.97 -5.38 1.74
CA ALA A 82 -7.25 -5.28 0.48
C ALA A 82 -7.82 -4.16 -0.39
N VAL A 83 -6.95 -3.31 -0.90
CA VAL A 83 -7.29 -2.19 -1.80
C VAL A 83 -6.39 -2.24 -3.02
N GLY A 84 -6.98 -2.20 -4.22
CA GLY A 84 -6.24 -2.05 -5.47
C GLY A 84 -5.95 -0.58 -5.77
N PHE A 85 -4.88 -0.34 -6.52
CA PHE A 85 -4.58 0.95 -7.14
C PHE A 85 -4.23 0.70 -8.60
N ASP A 86 -4.78 1.50 -9.50
CA ASP A 86 -4.50 1.43 -10.92
C ASP A 86 -3.10 2.02 -11.27
N ALA A 87 -2.79 2.11 -12.56
CA ALA A 87 -1.52 2.66 -13.03
C ALA A 87 -1.38 4.16 -12.73
N GLU A 88 -2.47 4.87 -12.59
CA GLU A 88 -2.56 6.30 -12.22
C GLU A 88 -2.61 6.50 -10.70
N LEU A 89 -2.50 5.42 -9.91
CA LEU A 89 -2.53 5.42 -8.45
C LEU A 89 -3.89 5.86 -7.87
N GLN A 90 -4.97 5.62 -8.61
CA GLN A 90 -6.32 5.79 -8.11
C GLN A 90 -6.80 4.49 -7.43
N PRO A 91 -7.52 4.60 -6.31
CA PRO A 91 -8.10 3.44 -5.65
C PRO A 91 -9.07 2.69 -6.58
N CYS A 92 -8.98 1.37 -6.59
CA CYS A 92 -9.88 0.49 -7.32
C CYS A 92 -10.05 -0.83 -6.55
N ALA A 93 -10.96 -1.68 -7.01
CA ALA A 93 -11.12 -3.00 -6.40
C ALA A 93 -9.82 -3.83 -6.49
N ALA A 94 -9.51 -4.57 -5.44
CA ALA A 94 -8.27 -5.34 -5.33
C ALA A 94 -8.15 -6.43 -6.42
N ASP A 95 -9.27 -6.98 -6.85
CA ASP A 95 -9.39 -8.00 -7.89
C ASP A 95 -9.50 -7.41 -9.31
N ALA A 96 -9.70 -6.08 -9.45
CA ALA A 96 -9.86 -5.45 -10.75
C ALA A 96 -8.65 -5.72 -11.66
N ASP A 97 -8.91 -5.97 -12.94
CA ASP A 97 -7.88 -6.16 -13.96
C ASP A 97 -6.99 -4.91 -14.13
N ALA A 98 -7.56 -3.74 -13.87
CA ALA A 98 -6.87 -2.46 -13.92
C ALA A 98 -5.91 -2.23 -12.75
N ALA A 99 -6.02 -3.01 -11.65
CA ALA A 99 -5.16 -2.85 -10.49
C ALA A 99 -3.70 -3.17 -10.82
N ALA A 100 -2.83 -2.18 -10.72
CA ALA A 100 -1.39 -2.30 -10.90
C ALA A 100 -0.65 -2.55 -9.57
N TYR A 101 -1.22 -2.05 -8.47
CA TYR A 101 -0.69 -2.17 -7.12
C TYR A 101 -1.75 -2.68 -6.17
N LEU A 102 -1.32 -3.35 -5.11
CA LEU A 102 -2.18 -3.91 -4.07
C LEU A 102 -1.69 -3.46 -2.70
N LEU A 103 -2.55 -2.79 -1.95
CA LEU A 103 -2.36 -2.54 -0.53
C LEU A 103 -3.07 -3.64 0.24
N THR A 104 -2.36 -4.28 1.15
CA THR A 104 -2.93 -5.24 2.11
C THR A 104 -2.64 -4.73 3.52
N ALA A 105 -3.67 -4.54 4.30
CA ALA A 105 -3.56 -4.15 5.69
C ALA A 105 -4.16 -5.22 6.59
N ASP A 106 -3.33 -5.81 7.44
CA ASP A 106 -3.71 -6.82 8.41
C ASP A 106 -3.80 -6.17 9.80
N PHE A 107 -4.96 -6.29 10.42
CA PHE A 107 -5.20 -5.86 11.79
C PHE A 107 -5.36 -7.09 12.67
N SER A 108 -4.50 -7.26 13.65
CA SER A 108 -4.56 -8.38 14.60
C SER A 108 -4.52 -7.87 16.03
N GLU A 109 -5.28 -8.56 16.89
CA GLU A 109 -5.42 -8.20 18.29
C GLU A 109 -4.84 -9.32 19.15
N ARG A 110 -3.91 -8.96 20.04
CA ARG A 110 -3.36 -9.87 21.05
C ARG A 110 -3.44 -9.26 22.43
N GLY A 111 -4.43 -9.69 23.21
CA GLY A 111 -4.69 -9.12 24.52
C GLY A 111 -5.06 -7.63 24.41
N LYS A 112 -4.19 -6.75 24.91
CA LYS A 112 -4.38 -5.30 24.82
C LYS A 112 -3.51 -4.62 23.75
N LEU A 113 -2.98 -5.38 22.83
CA LEU A 113 -2.14 -4.87 21.76
C LEU A 113 -2.85 -5.05 20.42
N LEU A 114 -3.03 -3.97 19.69
CA LEU A 114 -3.45 -3.95 18.30
C LEU A 114 -2.23 -3.81 17.41
N ARG A 115 -2.00 -4.78 16.55
CA ARG A 115 -0.97 -4.74 15.54
C ARG A 115 -1.59 -4.42 14.20
N CYS A 116 -1.06 -3.43 13.52
CA CYS A 116 -1.36 -3.11 12.14
C CYS A 116 -0.13 -3.39 11.28
N LYS A 117 -0.29 -4.19 10.25
CA LYS A 117 0.74 -4.48 9.26
C LYS A 117 0.19 -4.12 7.89
N ALA A 118 0.69 -3.05 7.31
CA ALA A 118 0.30 -2.58 5.98
C ALA A 118 1.45 -2.78 5.00
N ILE A 119 1.15 -3.38 3.86
CA ILE A 119 2.12 -3.67 2.80
C ILE A 119 1.52 -3.25 1.47
N MET A 120 2.29 -2.50 0.67
CA MET A 120 1.96 -2.26 -0.72
C MET A 120 2.90 -3.03 -1.64
N THR A 121 2.32 -3.78 -2.55
CA THR A 121 3.03 -4.59 -3.54
C THR A 121 2.62 -4.22 -4.95
N LYS A 122 3.50 -4.51 -5.91
CA LYS A 122 3.18 -4.41 -7.33
C LYS A 122 2.51 -5.70 -7.78
N LYS A 123 1.27 -5.64 -8.29
CA LYS A 123 0.43 -6.82 -8.60
C LYS A 123 1.11 -7.79 -9.57
N ASN A 124 1.79 -7.28 -10.61
CA ASN A 124 2.39 -8.11 -11.66
C ASN A 124 3.67 -8.86 -11.25
N SER A 125 4.38 -8.41 -10.23
CA SER A 125 5.66 -8.99 -9.81
C SER A 125 5.66 -9.43 -8.36
N SER A 126 4.59 -9.14 -7.61
CA SER A 126 4.52 -9.31 -6.15
C SER A 126 5.69 -8.63 -5.40
N ALA A 127 6.36 -7.68 -6.07
CA ALA A 127 7.45 -6.93 -5.48
C ALA A 127 6.89 -5.96 -4.43
N GLU A 128 7.44 -6.03 -3.22
CA GLU A 128 7.09 -5.13 -2.14
C GLU A 128 7.66 -3.74 -2.42
N ILE A 129 6.80 -2.73 -2.38
CA ILE A 129 7.18 -1.32 -2.55
C ILE A 129 7.46 -0.69 -1.20
N TYR A 130 6.56 -0.92 -0.24
CA TYR A 130 6.65 -0.37 1.09
C TYR A 130 5.92 -1.25 2.10
N ARG A 131 6.48 -1.31 3.31
CA ARG A 131 5.89 -2.01 4.45
C ARG A 131 5.93 -1.11 5.67
N LEU A 132 4.83 -1.07 6.39
CA LEU A 132 4.73 -0.42 7.68
C LEU A 132 4.09 -1.38 8.68
N GLU A 133 4.71 -1.54 9.83
CA GLU A 133 4.17 -2.31 10.93
C GLU A 133 4.12 -1.44 12.18
N THR A 134 2.98 -1.35 12.80
CA THR A 134 2.78 -0.60 14.04
C THR A 134 2.09 -1.45 15.07
N VAL A 135 2.42 -1.21 16.33
CA VAL A 135 1.76 -1.86 17.47
C VAL A 135 1.26 -0.77 18.40
N HIS A 136 -0.03 -0.78 18.68
CA HIS A 136 -0.67 0.17 19.56
C HIS A 136 -1.28 -0.54 20.79
N TYR A 137 -1.17 0.10 21.95
CA TYR A 137 -1.78 -0.40 23.15
C TYR A 137 -3.25 0.07 23.21
N LEU A 138 -4.17 -0.87 23.23
CA LEU A 138 -5.58 -0.59 23.45
C LEU A 138 -5.75 -0.18 24.91
N SER A 139 -5.84 1.11 25.16
CA SER A 139 -6.26 1.62 26.45
C SER A 139 -7.71 1.21 26.64
N GLY A 140 -7.94 0.09 27.33
CA GLY A 140 -9.26 -0.26 27.78
C GLY A 140 -9.80 0.91 28.59
N GLY A 141 -10.80 1.58 28.06
CA GLY A 141 -11.55 2.54 28.83
C GLY A 141 -12.22 1.82 30.00
N THR A 142 -11.50 1.72 31.09
CA THR A 142 -12.18 1.56 32.38
C THR A 142 -12.72 2.93 32.77
N ALA A 143 -13.84 3.28 32.19
CA ALA A 143 -14.76 4.13 32.91
C ALA A 143 -15.36 3.25 33.99
N ASP A 144 -14.62 3.05 35.03
CA ASP A 144 -15.17 2.61 36.30
C ASP A 144 -15.20 3.85 37.21
N GLU A 145 -16.34 4.42 37.25
CA GLU A 145 -16.92 5.06 38.44
C GLU A 145 -18.42 5.02 38.35
#